data_3a4589aabcb4c5cf03a11ea30252f316
#
_entry.id   3a4589aabcb4c5cf03a11ea30252f316
#
_cell.length_a   1.000
_cell.length_b   1.000
_cell.length_c   1.000
_cell.angle_alpha   90.00
_cell.angle_beta   90.00
_cell.angle_gamma   90.00
#
_symmetry.space_group_name_H-M   'P 1'
#
loop_
_entity.id
_entity.type
_entity.pdbx_description
1 polymer ?
#
loop_
_entity_poly.entity_id
_entity_poly.type
_entity_poly.pdbx_seq_one_letter_code
_entity_poly.pdbx_strand_id
1 'polypeptide(L)'
;HLECRNSNAKGEGRVSMSDLIKSSLRMRPNRIIVGEVRGSEVVDMLQAMNTGHDGSLSTGHANSVEGMLKRLESLYLAAMPISVDAIREQIAEGINIMVHIARQKDGRRRVTEITELLGYSGGEFTLNPLMKTNIKGKLARTGYGIEKPRKEDDKYSDKLYGITAPW
;
A
#
# COMPACT_ATOMS: atom_id res chain seq x y z
N HIS A 1 -0.29 1.90 -19.63
CA HIS A 1 -0.64 0.59 -19.08
C HIS A 1 0.43 -0.42 -19.47
N LEU A 2 0.90 -1.21 -18.51
CA LEU A 2 1.89 -2.26 -18.70
C LEU A 2 1.31 -3.59 -18.21
N GLU A 3 1.60 -4.68 -18.90
CA GLU A 3 1.08 -6.01 -18.57
C GLU A 3 2.20 -7.04 -18.46
N CYS A 4 2.08 -7.91 -17.44
CA CYS A 4 2.96 -9.07 -17.32
C CYS A 4 2.72 -10.04 -18.47
N ARG A 5 3.76 -10.75 -18.86
CA ARG A 5 3.68 -11.80 -19.87
C ARG A 5 4.34 -13.09 -19.35
N ASN A 6 3.61 -14.17 -19.45
CA ASN A 6 4.19 -15.50 -19.19
C ASN A 6 5.18 -15.88 -20.31
N SER A 7 6.14 -16.73 -19.96
CA SER A 7 7.04 -17.32 -20.96
C SER A 7 6.25 -18.14 -21.98
N ASN A 8 6.76 -18.20 -23.21
CA ASN A 8 6.24 -19.11 -24.24
C ASN A 8 6.59 -20.58 -23.93
N ALA A 9 6.19 -21.50 -24.78
CA ALA A 9 6.46 -22.94 -24.64
C ALA A 9 7.99 -23.28 -24.61
N LYS A 10 8.86 -22.38 -25.08
CA LYS A 10 10.32 -22.51 -25.02
C LYS A 10 10.93 -21.86 -23.77
N GLY A 11 10.12 -21.29 -22.85
CA GLY A 11 10.59 -20.62 -21.66
C GLY A 11 11.05 -19.16 -21.89
N GLU A 12 10.84 -18.60 -23.09
CA GLU A 12 11.32 -17.27 -23.48
C GLU A 12 10.23 -16.19 -23.35
N GLY A 13 10.66 -14.94 -23.27
CA GLY A 13 9.78 -13.76 -23.38
C GLY A 13 8.94 -13.46 -22.16
N ARG A 14 9.30 -13.99 -20.99
CA ARG A 14 8.66 -13.64 -19.73
C ARG A 14 8.91 -12.17 -19.39
N VAL A 15 7.85 -11.47 -18.95
CA VAL A 15 7.93 -10.12 -18.38
C VAL A 15 7.24 -10.16 -17.01
N SER A 16 8.00 -10.02 -15.95
CA SER A 16 7.51 -10.06 -14.57
C SER A 16 6.98 -8.69 -14.12
N MET A 17 6.24 -8.66 -13.01
CA MET A 17 5.81 -7.42 -12.37
C MET A 17 7.03 -6.58 -11.94
N SER A 18 8.08 -7.20 -11.41
CA SER A 18 9.34 -6.52 -11.07
C SER A 18 9.98 -5.83 -12.27
N ASP A 19 10.00 -6.47 -13.46
CA ASP A 19 10.52 -5.85 -14.68
C ASP A 19 9.72 -4.62 -15.09
N LEU A 20 8.39 -4.71 -14.93
CA LEU A 20 7.49 -3.61 -15.25
C LEU A 20 7.65 -2.43 -14.29
N ILE A 21 7.77 -2.68 -12.97
CA ILE A 21 8.02 -1.63 -11.99
C ILE A 21 9.34 -0.93 -12.30
N LYS A 22 10.44 -1.69 -12.49
CA LYS A 22 11.76 -1.13 -12.84
C LYS A 22 11.73 -0.32 -14.14
N SER A 23 10.99 -0.79 -15.12
CA SER A 23 10.81 -0.07 -16.40
C SER A 23 10.02 1.21 -16.21
N SER A 24 8.95 1.17 -15.40
CA SER A 24 8.10 2.33 -15.12
C SER A 24 8.88 3.45 -14.42
N LEU A 25 9.79 3.13 -13.50
CA LEU A 25 10.65 4.12 -12.84
C LEU A 25 11.49 4.94 -13.82
N ARG A 26 11.90 4.35 -14.94
CA ARG A 26 12.66 5.05 -16.00
C ARG A 26 11.80 5.98 -16.87
N MET A 27 10.47 5.83 -16.80
CA MET A 27 9.51 6.70 -17.51
C MET A 27 9.21 7.98 -16.73
N ARG A 28 9.81 8.18 -15.54
CA ARG A 28 9.58 9.31 -14.63
C ARG A 28 8.09 9.55 -14.34
N PRO A 29 7.34 8.53 -13.87
CA PRO A 29 5.95 8.68 -13.54
C PRO A 29 5.79 9.51 -12.27
N ASN A 30 4.69 10.26 -12.15
CA ASN A 30 4.33 10.91 -10.90
C ASN A 30 3.88 9.90 -9.85
N ARG A 31 3.21 8.82 -10.28
CA ARG A 31 2.69 7.74 -9.42
C ARG A 31 2.78 6.40 -10.14
N ILE A 32 2.99 5.35 -9.37
CA ILE A 32 2.99 3.98 -9.87
C ILE A 32 1.79 3.26 -9.24
N ILE A 33 0.96 2.65 -10.08
CA ILE A 33 -0.16 1.84 -9.63
C ILE A 33 0.16 0.38 -9.93
N VAL A 34 0.40 -0.40 -8.88
CA VAL A 34 0.62 -1.84 -8.96
C VAL A 34 -0.71 -2.54 -8.71
N GLY A 35 -1.22 -3.27 -9.69
CA GLY A 35 -2.53 -3.90 -9.61
C GLY A 35 -2.67 -4.82 -8.41
N GLU A 36 -1.65 -5.63 -8.11
CA GLU A 36 -1.61 -6.50 -6.92
C GLU A 36 -0.19 -6.93 -6.61
N VAL A 37 0.12 -7.08 -5.31
CA VAL A 37 1.37 -7.66 -4.80
C VAL A 37 1.12 -9.06 -4.26
N ARG A 38 1.83 -10.04 -4.83
CA ARG A 38 1.72 -11.47 -4.47
C ARG A 38 3.04 -12.15 -4.19
N GLY A 39 4.17 -11.57 -4.63
CA GLY A 39 5.49 -12.20 -4.61
C GLY A 39 6.61 -11.19 -4.46
N SER A 40 7.75 -11.48 -5.11
CA SER A 40 8.99 -10.73 -5.00
C SER A 40 8.91 -9.28 -5.45
N GLU A 41 7.92 -8.90 -6.25
CA GLU A 41 7.68 -7.51 -6.67
C GLU A 41 7.42 -6.55 -5.52
N VAL A 42 7.13 -7.07 -4.32
CA VAL A 42 6.99 -6.26 -3.09
C VAL A 42 8.24 -5.43 -2.82
N VAL A 43 9.43 -5.96 -3.11
CA VAL A 43 10.71 -5.26 -2.90
C VAL A 43 10.79 -4.04 -3.81
N ASP A 44 10.56 -4.23 -5.12
CA ASP A 44 10.62 -3.16 -6.11
C ASP A 44 9.52 -2.11 -5.89
N MET A 45 8.33 -2.55 -5.46
CA MET A 45 7.22 -1.67 -5.13
C MET A 45 7.55 -0.76 -3.95
N LEU A 46 8.05 -1.31 -2.82
CA LEU A 46 8.40 -0.52 -1.65
C LEU A 46 9.58 0.40 -1.93
N GLN A 47 10.58 -0.03 -2.70
CA GLN A 47 11.66 0.84 -3.16
C GLN A 47 11.13 2.01 -4.00
N ALA A 48 10.19 1.77 -4.90
CA ALA A 48 9.58 2.83 -5.70
C ALA A 48 8.83 3.84 -4.81
N MET A 49 8.07 3.37 -3.83
CA MET A 49 7.34 4.22 -2.87
C MET A 49 8.29 5.05 -2.00
N ASN A 50 9.47 4.51 -1.65
CA ASN A 50 10.47 5.18 -0.81
C ASN A 50 11.40 6.12 -1.60
N THR A 51 11.33 6.15 -2.92
CA THR A 51 12.24 6.93 -3.79
C THR A 51 11.55 8.05 -4.57
N GLY A 52 10.53 8.69 -3.97
CA GLY A 52 9.94 9.92 -4.51
C GLY A 52 8.76 9.71 -5.46
N HIS A 53 8.11 8.54 -5.42
CA HIS A 53 6.86 8.27 -6.16
C HIS A 53 5.67 8.31 -5.19
N ASP A 54 5.56 9.42 -4.45
CA ASP A 54 4.51 9.64 -3.46
C ASP A 54 3.11 9.51 -4.07
N GLY A 55 2.18 8.91 -3.31
CA GLY A 55 0.82 8.66 -3.76
C GLY A 55 0.68 7.48 -4.72
N SER A 56 1.70 6.62 -4.83
CA SER A 56 1.60 5.32 -5.49
C SER A 56 0.59 4.42 -4.77
N LEU A 57 -0.04 3.51 -5.51
CA LEU A 57 -1.10 2.65 -5.00
C LEU A 57 -0.80 1.18 -5.32
N SER A 58 -1.18 0.31 -4.42
CA SER A 58 -1.18 -1.14 -4.67
C SER A 58 -2.34 -1.81 -3.95
N THR A 59 -2.64 -3.05 -4.34
CA THR A 59 -3.57 -3.92 -3.63
C THR A 59 -2.89 -5.19 -3.17
N GLY A 60 -3.50 -5.88 -2.22
CA GLY A 60 -3.07 -7.17 -1.72
C GLY A 60 -4.19 -7.84 -0.94
N HIS A 61 -4.03 -9.12 -0.63
CA HIS A 61 -5.03 -9.91 0.08
C HIS A 61 -4.56 -10.24 1.50
N ALA A 62 -5.35 -9.80 2.48
CA ALA A 62 -5.19 -10.16 3.89
C ALA A 62 -6.54 -10.02 4.61
N ASN A 63 -6.63 -10.56 5.82
CA ASN A 63 -7.87 -10.52 6.62
C ASN A 63 -7.99 -9.26 7.49
N SER A 64 -6.93 -8.47 7.62
CA SER A 64 -6.89 -7.21 8.37
C SER A 64 -5.71 -6.35 7.91
N VAL A 65 -5.62 -5.12 8.42
CA VAL A 65 -4.47 -4.22 8.19
C VAL A 65 -3.20 -4.86 8.75
N GLU A 66 -3.21 -5.34 9.99
CA GLU A 66 -2.07 -5.99 10.63
C GLU A 66 -1.68 -7.28 9.89
N GLY A 67 -2.68 -8.03 9.41
CA GLY A 67 -2.46 -9.21 8.58
C GLY A 67 -1.75 -8.89 7.27
N MET A 68 -2.06 -7.72 6.67
CA MET A 68 -1.37 -7.27 5.45
C MET A 68 0.07 -6.87 5.72
N LEU A 69 0.37 -6.20 6.82
CA LEU A 69 1.74 -5.86 7.22
C LEU A 69 2.61 -7.11 7.39
N LYS A 70 2.11 -8.12 8.10
CA LYS A 70 2.78 -9.42 8.26
C LYS A 70 2.98 -10.14 6.92
N ARG A 71 2.00 -10.03 6.02
CA ARG A 71 2.10 -10.62 4.68
C ARG A 71 3.17 -9.94 3.83
N LEU A 72 3.23 -8.59 3.84
CA LEU A 72 4.29 -7.84 3.16
C LEU A 72 5.68 -8.22 3.67
N GLU A 73 5.84 -8.33 4.99
CA GLU A 73 7.07 -8.80 5.63
C GLU A 73 7.46 -10.19 5.12
N SER A 74 6.53 -11.15 5.11
CA SER A 74 6.77 -12.51 4.64
C SER A 74 7.15 -12.57 3.15
N LEU A 75 6.49 -11.77 2.30
CA LEU A 75 6.79 -11.69 0.88
C LEU A 75 8.18 -11.08 0.64
N TYR A 76 8.54 -10.06 1.43
CA TYR A 76 9.84 -9.41 1.33
C TYR A 76 10.97 -10.36 1.75
N LEU A 77 10.83 -11.05 2.89
CA LEU A 77 11.78 -12.04 3.39
C LEU A 77 12.01 -13.19 2.39
N ALA A 78 10.94 -13.64 1.73
CA ALA A 78 11.05 -14.67 0.70
C ALA A 78 11.80 -14.20 -0.56
N ALA A 79 11.81 -12.89 -0.83
CA ALA A 79 12.46 -12.30 -1.99
C ALA A 79 13.92 -11.88 -1.72
N MET A 80 14.19 -11.37 -0.50
CA MET A 80 15.48 -10.83 -0.12
C MET A 80 15.78 -11.10 1.36
N PRO A 81 16.90 -11.80 1.69
CA PRO A 81 17.27 -12.11 3.06
C PRO A 81 17.95 -10.90 3.74
N ILE A 82 17.16 -10.01 4.29
CA ILE A 82 17.62 -8.90 5.14
C ILE A 82 16.96 -9.00 6.53
N SER A 83 17.37 -8.16 7.48
CA SER A 83 16.78 -8.18 8.81
C SER A 83 15.31 -7.81 8.79
N VAL A 84 14.52 -8.41 9.67
CA VAL A 84 13.08 -8.15 9.79
C VAL A 84 12.83 -6.67 10.13
N ASP A 85 13.66 -6.08 10.98
CA ASP A 85 13.55 -4.66 11.35
C ASP A 85 13.74 -3.75 10.15
N ALA A 86 14.75 -4.01 9.30
CA ALA A 86 14.94 -3.24 8.07
C ALA A 86 13.76 -3.35 7.10
N ILE A 87 13.13 -4.52 7.00
CA ILE A 87 11.92 -4.69 6.20
C ILE A 87 10.77 -3.85 6.75
N ARG A 88 10.56 -3.90 8.05
CA ARG A 88 9.48 -3.16 8.73
C ARG A 88 9.66 -1.65 8.62
N GLU A 89 10.89 -1.16 8.73
CA GLU A 89 11.23 0.23 8.47
C GLU A 89 10.85 0.63 7.03
N GLN A 90 11.25 -0.14 6.02
CA GLN A 90 10.90 0.14 4.64
C GLN A 90 9.38 0.13 4.38
N ILE A 91 8.64 -0.78 5.02
CA ILE A 91 7.17 -0.81 4.95
C ILE A 91 6.58 0.46 5.58
N ALA A 92 7.07 0.87 6.75
CA ALA A 92 6.58 2.03 7.49
C ALA A 92 6.89 3.37 6.78
N GLU A 93 8.00 3.43 6.05
CA GLU A 93 8.36 4.59 5.23
C GLU A 93 7.54 4.67 3.94
N GLY A 94 7.34 3.53 3.26
CA GLY A 94 6.71 3.48 1.95
C GLY A 94 5.19 3.55 1.97
N ILE A 95 4.55 3.09 3.05
CA ILE A 95 3.09 3.02 3.15
C ILE A 95 2.58 4.07 4.13
N ASN A 96 1.63 4.90 3.69
CA ASN A 96 1.02 5.91 4.53
C ASN A 96 -0.38 5.51 5.00
N ILE A 97 -1.21 5.00 4.08
CA ILE A 97 -2.62 4.68 4.35
C ILE A 97 -2.90 3.24 3.89
N MET A 98 -3.59 2.51 4.73
CA MET A 98 -4.10 1.17 4.41
C MET A 98 -5.61 1.17 4.48
N VAL A 99 -6.26 0.64 3.44
CA VAL A 99 -7.72 0.54 3.34
C VAL A 99 -8.09 -0.94 3.29
N HIS A 100 -8.76 -1.43 4.32
CA HIS A 100 -9.24 -2.80 4.37
C HIS A 100 -10.68 -2.89 3.85
N ILE A 101 -10.88 -3.80 2.90
CA ILE A 101 -12.18 -4.09 2.29
C ILE A 101 -12.53 -5.54 2.58
N ALA A 102 -13.68 -5.78 3.21
CA ALA A 102 -14.15 -7.12 3.51
C ALA A 102 -15.51 -7.42 2.87
N ARG A 103 -15.72 -8.69 2.55
CA ARG A 103 -17.04 -9.17 2.12
C ARG A 103 -17.94 -9.33 3.33
N GLN A 104 -19.07 -8.67 3.32
CA GLN A 104 -20.06 -8.72 4.39
C GLN A 104 -20.97 -9.95 4.27
N LYS A 105 -21.75 -10.22 5.33
CA LYS A 105 -22.72 -11.33 5.34
C LYS A 105 -23.79 -11.23 4.22
N ASP A 106 -24.10 -10.02 3.78
CA ASP A 106 -25.01 -9.75 2.65
C ASP A 106 -24.35 -9.95 1.26
N GLY A 107 -23.10 -10.46 1.25
CA GLY A 107 -22.33 -10.72 0.02
C GLY A 107 -21.64 -9.49 -0.57
N ARG A 108 -21.94 -8.28 -0.12
CA ARG A 108 -21.34 -7.03 -0.63
C ARG A 108 -19.94 -6.79 -0.06
N ARG A 109 -19.08 -6.21 -0.86
CA ARG A 109 -17.76 -5.72 -0.41
C ARG A 109 -17.91 -4.30 0.10
N ARG A 110 -17.39 -4.04 1.30
CA ARG A 110 -17.39 -2.71 1.92
C ARG A 110 -16.05 -2.42 2.55
N VAL A 111 -15.69 -1.14 2.58
CA VAL A 111 -14.58 -0.67 3.40
C VAL A 111 -14.94 -0.89 4.86
N THR A 112 -14.07 -1.57 5.59
CA THR A 112 -14.27 -1.89 7.01
C THR A 112 -13.29 -1.16 7.91
N GLU A 113 -12.16 -0.72 7.36
CA GLU A 113 -11.14 0.00 8.11
C GLU A 113 -10.33 0.89 7.17
N ILE A 114 -9.96 2.09 7.66
CA ILE A 114 -8.97 2.98 7.07
C ILE A 114 -8.00 3.33 8.18
N THR A 115 -6.74 2.98 8.00
CA THR A 115 -5.71 3.13 9.02
C THR A 115 -4.48 3.81 8.42
N GLU A 116 -3.97 4.82 9.11
CA GLU A 116 -2.69 5.44 8.83
C GLU A 116 -1.57 4.64 9.49
N LEU A 117 -0.48 4.41 8.76
CA LEU A 117 0.74 3.81 9.28
C LEU A 117 1.71 4.93 9.63
N LEU A 118 1.86 5.21 10.93
CA LEU A 118 2.68 6.31 11.43
C LEU A 118 4.17 5.99 11.39
N GLY A 119 4.56 4.74 11.69
CA GLY A 119 5.96 4.37 11.74
C GLY A 119 6.20 2.96 12.28
N TYR A 120 7.47 2.67 12.50
CA TYR A 120 7.94 1.45 13.14
C TYR A 120 8.99 1.80 14.19
N SER A 121 8.83 1.33 15.41
CA SER A 121 9.82 1.47 16.49
C SER A 121 9.61 0.41 17.57
N GLY A 122 10.68 0.02 18.26
CA GLY A 122 10.60 -0.93 19.37
C GLY A 122 10.04 -2.32 19.00
N GLY A 123 10.16 -2.73 17.74
CA GLY A 123 9.66 -4.03 17.25
C GLY A 123 8.21 -4.01 16.78
N GLU A 124 7.50 -2.87 16.83
CA GLU A 124 6.09 -2.75 16.51
C GLU A 124 5.77 -1.62 15.52
N PHE A 125 4.75 -1.83 14.70
CA PHE A 125 4.16 -0.78 13.86
C PHE A 125 3.24 0.11 14.70
N THR A 126 3.37 1.42 14.52
CA THR A 126 2.43 2.39 15.09
C THR A 126 1.31 2.67 14.09
N LEU A 127 0.10 2.26 14.46
CA LEU A 127 -1.09 2.37 13.63
C LEU A 127 -2.05 3.42 14.21
N ASN A 128 -2.56 4.29 13.34
CA ASN A 128 -3.58 5.29 13.67
C ASN A 128 -4.87 4.97 12.89
N PRO A 129 -5.84 4.29 13.52
CA PRO A 129 -7.07 3.93 12.84
C PRO A 129 -7.98 5.16 12.69
N LEU A 130 -8.10 5.67 11.47
CA LEU A 130 -8.93 6.84 11.14
C LEU A 130 -10.42 6.51 11.09
N MET A 131 -10.76 5.36 10.52
CA MET A 131 -12.13 4.86 10.41
C MET A 131 -12.19 3.35 10.65
N LYS A 132 -13.18 2.91 11.41
CA LYS A 132 -13.46 1.48 11.63
C LYS A 132 -14.96 1.20 11.56
N THR A 133 -15.33 -0.03 11.19
CA THR A 133 -16.70 -0.49 11.23
C THR A 133 -17.17 -0.60 12.68
N ASN A 134 -18.25 0.10 13.02
CA ASN A 134 -18.86 0.07 14.36
C ASN A 134 -19.74 -1.20 14.56
N ILE A 135 -20.28 -1.37 15.77
CA ILE A 135 -21.15 -2.50 16.14
C ILE A 135 -22.43 -2.62 15.28
N LYS A 136 -22.83 -1.53 14.61
CA LYS A 136 -23.97 -1.51 13.68
C LYS A 136 -23.56 -1.86 12.23
N GLY A 137 -22.31 -2.25 11.99
CA GLY A 137 -21.79 -2.60 10.67
C GLY A 137 -21.57 -1.41 9.73
N LYS A 138 -21.56 -0.17 10.26
CA LYS A 138 -21.31 1.06 9.48
C LYS A 138 -19.88 1.53 9.72
N LEU A 139 -19.19 1.94 8.65
CA LEU A 139 -17.90 2.62 8.74
C LEU A 139 -18.10 3.97 9.45
N ALA A 140 -17.34 4.23 10.50
CA ALA A 140 -17.43 5.43 11.30
C ALA A 140 -16.03 5.95 11.63
N ARG A 141 -15.90 7.26 11.85
CA ARG A 141 -14.68 7.88 12.34
C ARG A 141 -14.37 7.40 13.76
N THR A 142 -13.10 7.19 14.06
CA THR A 142 -12.62 6.80 15.39
C THR A 142 -12.39 8.00 16.31
N GLY A 143 -12.35 9.22 15.77
CA GLY A 143 -11.97 10.44 16.47
C GLY A 143 -10.52 10.86 16.24
N TYR A 144 -9.70 10.00 15.68
CA TYR A 144 -8.31 10.35 15.31
C TYR A 144 -8.27 11.08 13.96
N GLY A 145 -7.37 12.05 13.84
CA GLY A 145 -7.03 12.74 12.60
C GLY A 145 -5.79 12.13 11.94
N ILE A 146 -5.46 12.59 10.74
CA ILE A 146 -4.21 12.25 10.05
C ILE A 146 -3.07 12.96 10.78
N GLU A 147 -2.03 12.22 11.16
CA GLU A 147 -0.89 12.73 11.92
C GLU A 147 0.37 12.86 11.06
N LYS A 148 0.56 11.97 10.09
CA LYS A 148 1.75 11.99 9.23
C LYS A 148 1.70 13.20 8.30
N PRO A 149 2.71 14.10 8.32
CA PRO A 149 2.71 15.27 7.45
C PRO A 149 2.69 14.81 5.98
N ARG A 150 1.83 15.43 5.21
CA ARG A 150 1.85 15.24 3.76
C ARG A 150 3.08 15.96 3.21
N LYS A 151 3.82 15.33 2.33
CA LYS A 151 4.75 16.06 1.47
C LYS A 151 3.88 16.98 0.61
N GLU A 152 4.00 18.29 0.83
CA GLU A 152 3.30 19.29 0.04
C GLU A 152 3.80 19.19 -1.41
N ASP A 153 2.96 18.68 -2.26
CA ASP A 153 3.12 18.88 -3.70
C ASP A 153 2.50 20.26 -3.98
N ASP A 154 3.31 21.33 -3.92
CA ASP A 154 2.91 22.74 -4.07
C ASP A 154 2.03 23.03 -5.30
N LYS A 155 2.00 22.11 -6.26
CA LYS A 155 1.19 22.22 -7.47
C LYS A 155 -0.25 21.74 -7.34
N TYR A 156 -0.60 20.95 -6.32
CA TYR A 156 -1.92 20.29 -6.22
C TYR A 156 -2.61 20.50 -4.87
N SER A 157 -1.95 21.13 -3.88
CA SER A 157 -2.52 21.36 -2.56
C SER A 157 -3.85 22.12 -2.62
N ASP A 158 -3.93 23.18 -3.40
CA ASP A 158 -5.10 24.06 -3.48
C ASP A 158 -6.33 23.41 -4.17
N LYS A 159 -6.13 22.38 -5.00
CA LYS A 159 -7.23 21.72 -5.71
C LYS A 159 -7.83 20.52 -4.98
N LEU A 160 -7.10 19.92 -4.05
CA LEU A 160 -7.56 18.75 -3.28
C LEU A 160 -8.23 19.12 -1.96
N TYR A 161 -7.97 20.31 -1.43
CA TYR A 161 -8.56 20.79 -0.17
C TYR A 161 -9.93 21.46 -0.32
N GLY A 162 -10.41 21.68 -1.55
CA GLY A 162 -11.74 22.22 -1.82
C GLY A 162 -12.91 21.25 -1.61
N ILE A 163 -12.63 19.99 -1.21
CA ILE A 163 -13.68 19.03 -0.85
C ILE A 163 -13.87 19.06 0.67
N THR A 164 -14.40 20.14 1.19
CA THR A 164 -15.17 20.11 2.43
C THR A 164 -16.49 19.46 2.09
N ALA A 165 -16.54 18.14 2.11
CA ALA A 165 -17.82 17.46 2.06
C ALA A 165 -18.54 17.73 3.38
N PRO A 166 -19.75 18.28 3.36
CA PRO A 166 -20.59 18.35 4.53
C PRO A 166 -21.07 16.92 4.81
N TRP A 167 -20.56 16.34 5.86
CA TRP A 167 -21.01 15.05 6.42
C TRP A 167 -21.78 15.30 7.71
#